data_fbc60d7f1bc99ee0f2a3c34710f932e6
#
_entry.id   fbc60d7f1bc99ee0f2a3c34710f932e6
#
_cell.length_a   1.000
_cell.length_b   1.000
_cell.length_c   1.000
_cell.angle_alpha   90.00
_cell.angle_beta   90.00
_cell.angle_gamma   90.00
#
_symmetry.space_group_name_H-M   'P 1'
#
loop_
_entity.id
_entity.type
_entity.pdbx_description
1 polymer ?
#
loop_
_entity_poly.entity_id
_entity_poly.type
_entity_poly.pdbx_seq_one_letter_code
_entity_poly.pdbx_strand_id
1 'polypeptide(L)'
;LAEWGFYGRRRERAELAQVLGHGRWFFLQISGRRRIGKTRLVLELLQPERRERVLYIQIPDSDPAGVVSTARDFMENFGVSAPLPHDLRSLAVRIGQLCTEGWIVALDEFQYFSRKALYPFTSELQSVVDQLAATPEARGGLIVLGSLHTEMQALLEDRSAPLYQRTTATINLGHLDIASLLELLEVHADTSPERLLFLWNLFEGVPKFYRDCFEQGVLDADRQTLLERMFFSSSSPLRSEADNWFLREIRGRYDLVLKYVARHPGCTHADLQSHADSVAPEIGSQVAGYLKTLEEKYEMVEKRLPMFAKPMARLGRYTIRDNFLRSWLDALATPTAAINFRPLPALVEQADQRLMTVEGPWPGAAGGPALRGAQPPRDW
;
A
#
# COMPACT_ATOMS: atom_id res chain seq x y z
N LEU A 1 23.66 9.25 -14.60
CA LEU A 1 22.37 8.61 -14.30
C LEU A 1 21.40 9.71 -13.87
N ALA A 2 20.18 9.72 -14.45
CA ALA A 2 19.16 10.65 -14.02
C ALA A 2 18.80 10.39 -12.54
N GLU A 3 18.54 11.43 -11.79
CA GLU A 3 18.08 11.29 -10.41
C GLU A 3 16.66 10.69 -10.37
N TRP A 4 16.34 9.97 -9.28
CA TRP A 4 15.01 9.40 -9.10
C TRP A 4 13.96 10.49 -8.88
N GLY A 5 13.02 10.60 -9.80
CA GLY A 5 11.94 11.58 -9.80
C GLY A 5 10.67 11.15 -9.05
N PHE A 6 9.61 11.92 -9.25
CA PHE A 6 8.24 11.58 -8.88
C PHE A 6 7.43 11.32 -10.15
N TYR A 7 6.96 10.08 -10.34
CA TYR A 7 6.32 9.62 -11.58
C TYR A 7 4.83 9.41 -11.41
N GLY A 8 4.07 9.74 -12.45
CA GLY A 8 2.63 9.53 -12.52
C GLY A 8 1.83 10.29 -11.47
N ARG A 9 0.80 9.63 -10.94
CA ARG A 9 -0.11 10.19 -9.92
C ARG A 9 -0.80 11.49 -10.35
N ARG A 10 -1.02 11.68 -11.64
CA ARG A 10 -1.55 12.94 -12.17
C ARG A 10 -2.92 13.28 -11.60
N ARG A 11 -3.77 12.26 -11.45
CA ARG A 11 -5.11 12.40 -10.87
C ARG A 11 -5.05 12.75 -9.39
N GLU A 12 -4.35 11.96 -8.59
CA GLU A 12 -4.24 12.17 -7.15
C GLU A 12 -3.53 13.49 -6.82
N ARG A 13 -2.55 13.89 -7.63
CA ARG A 13 -1.91 15.22 -7.53
C ARG A 13 -2.91 16.33 -7.78
N ALA A 14 -3.74 16.22 -8.80
CA ALA A 14 -4.77 17.22 -9.12
C ALA A 14 -5.83 17.29 -8.02
N GLU A 15 -6.32 16.15 -7.51
CA GLU A 15 -7.28 16.08 -6.41
C GLU A 15 -6.72 16.72 -5.13
N LEU A 16 -5.48 16.40 -4.75
CA LEU A 16 -4.83 17.00 -3.58
C LEU A 16 -4.59 18.51 -3.79
N ALA A 17 -4.12 18.94 -4.96
CA ALA A 17 -3.93 20.35 -5.28
C ALA A 17 -5.24 21.13 -5.20
N GLN A 18 -6.35 20.54 -5.66
CA GLN A 18 -7.68 21.13 -5.54
C GLN A 18 -8.07 21.31 -4.07
N VAL A 19 -7.92 20.30 -3.21
CA VAL A 19 -8.21 20.41 -1.76
C VAL A 19 -7.38 21.52 -1.13
N LEU A 20 -6.08 21.58 -1.41
CA LEU A 20 -5.15 22.60 -0.90
C LEU A 20 -5.50 24.01 -1.42
N GLY A 21 -6.07 24.12 -2.61
CA GLY A 21 -6.43 25.38 -3.25
C GLY A 21 -7.77 26.00 -2.79
N HIS A 22 -8.60 25.27 -2.03
CA HIS A 22 -9.91 25.78 -1.62
C HIS A 22 -9.86 26.96 -0.65
N GLY A 23 -8.74 27.21 0.03
CA GLY A 23 -8.55 28.33 0.95
C GLY A 23 -9.47 28.30 2.18
N ARG A 24 -9.98 27.15 2.56
CA ARG A 24 -10.80 26.89 3.73
C ARG A 24 -10.33 25.65 4.47
N TRP A 25 -10.77 25.45 5.70
CA TRP A 25 -10.50 24.24 6.47
C TRP A 25 -10.83 22.96 5.71
N PHE A 26 -9.95 21.99 5.83
CA PHE A 26 -10.17 20.65 5.31
C PHE A 26 -9.59 19.57 6.24
N PHE A 27 -10.22 18.40 6.23
CA PHE A 27 -9.72 17.19 6.85
C PHE A 27 -9.63 16.09 5.78
N LEU A 28 -8.42 15.80 5.34
CA LEU A 28 -8.14 14.88 4.24
C LEU A 28 -7.59 13.55 4.77
N GLN A 29 -8.20 12.44 4.35
CA GLN A 29 -7.68 11.10 4.52
C GLN A 29 -6.92 10.68 3.26
N ILE A 30 -5.70 10.16 3.43
CA ILE A 30 -4.94 9.49 2.37
C ILE A 30 -4.65 8.06 2.82
N SER A 31 -5.32 7.11 2.19
CA SER A 31 -5.14 5.68 2.45
C SER A 31 -4.52 4.97 1.26
N GLY A 32 -4.03 3.78 1.48
CA GLY A 32 -3.43 2.94 0.46
C GLY A 32 -2.36 2.04 1.05
N ARG A 33 -2.03 1.02 0.32
CA ARG A 33 -1.04 0.01 0.66
C ARG A 33 0.28 0.63 1.15
N ARG A 34 0.99 -0.07 2.03
CA ARG A 34 2.38 0.26 2.39
C ARG A 34 3.25 0.35 1.13
N ARG A 35 4.20 1.29 1.11
CA ARG A 35 5.14 1.53 0.00
C ARG A 35 4.52 2.03 -1.32
N ILE A 36 3.24 2.38 -1.33
CA ILE A 36 2.53 2.90 -2.50
C ILE A 36 2.84 4.38 -2.81
N GLY A 37 3.59 5.06 -1.92
CA GLY A 37 4.01 6.44 -2.14
C GLY A 37 3.15 7.53 -1.50
N LYS A 38 2.33 7.23 -0.47
CA LYS A 38 1.50 8.23 0.26
C LYS A 38 2.32 9.41 0.78
N THR A 39 3.31 9.13 1.59
CA THR A 39 4.22 10.14 2.17
C THR A 39 4.88 10.98 1.08
N ARG A 40 5.39 10.33 0.01
CA ARG A 40 6.04 11.04 -1.10
C ARG A 40 5.07 11.97 -1.83
N LEU A 41 3.83 11.54 -2.06
CA LEU A 41 2.79 12.38 -2.69
C LEU A 41 2.53 13.64 -1.86
N VAL A 42 2.39 13.50 -0.55
CA VAL A 42 2.13 14.62 0.36
C VAL A 42 3.32 15.58 0.39
N LEU A 43 4.53 15.06 0.59
CA LEU A 43 5.75 15.88 0.62
C LEU A 43 6.02 16.59 -0.72
N GLU A 44 5.77 15.92 -1.84
CA GLU A 44 5.90 16.50 -3.18
C GLU A 44 5.00 17.71 -3.41
N LEU A 45 3.77 17.67 -2.90
CA LEU A 45 2.80 18.75 -3.08
C LEU A 45 2.86 19.81 -1.99
N LEU A 46 3.15 19.44 -0.77
CA LEU A 46 3.30 20.39 0.32
C LEU A 46 4.59 21.19 0.21
N GLN A 47 5.67 20.60 -0.30
CA GLN A 47 6.98 21.23 -0.46
C GLN A 47 7.36 22.03 0.79
N PRO A 48 7.55 21.39 1.96
CA PRO A 48 7.74 22.09 3.23
C PRO A 48 8.93 23.06 3.21
N GLU A 49 9.89 22.82 2.33
CA GLU A 49 11.04 23.70 2.09
C GLU A 49 10.65 25.07 1.45
N ARG A 50 9.47 25.14 0.84
CA ARG A 50 8.95 26.31 0.11
C ARG A 50 7.71 26.94 0.75
N ARG A 51 7.12 26.29 1.76
CA ARG A 51 5.92 26.76 2.46
C ARG A 51 6.20 26.92 3.95
N GLU A 52 6.01 28.11 4.48
CA GLU A 52 6.30 28.45 5.87
C GLU A 52 5.37 27.80 6.91
N ARG A 53 4.20 27.26 6.48
CA ARG A 53 3.16 26.75 7.39
C ARG A 53 2.77 25.33 7.06
N VAL A 54 3.73 24.46 7.00
CA VAL A 54 3.55 23.02 6.85
C VAL A 54 4.22 22.30 8.01
N LEU A 55 3.50 21.38 8.64
CA LEU A 55 4.00 20.50 9.68
C LEU A 55 3.75 19.06 9.27
N TYR A 56 4.81 18.27 9.16
CA TYR A 56 4.70 16.82 8.95
C TYR A 56 5.16 16.11 10.22
N ILE A 57 4.33 15.17 10.72
CA ILE A 57 4.64 14.33 11.88
C ILE A 57 4.44 12.88 11.49
N GLN A 58 5.49 12.08 11.62
CA GLN A 58 5.38 10.62 11.54
C GLN A 58 5.09 10.06 12.93
N ILE A 59 3.91 9.49 13.10
CA ILE A 59 3.48 8.89 14.37
C ILE A 59 4.26 7.59 14.60
N PRO A 60 5.02 7.48 15.69
CA PRO A 60 5.79 6.27 15.98
C PRO A 60 4.89 5.16 16.53
N ASP A 61 5.34 3.92 16.35
CA ASP A 61 4.81 2.75 17.04
C ASP A 61 5.28 2.73 18.51
N SER A 62 4.70 3.58 19.34
CA SER A 62 5.15 3.84 20.72
C SER A 62 3.97 4.04 21.69
N ASP A 63 4.28 4.29 22.95
CA ASP A 63 3.33 4.71 23.97
C ASP A 63 2.95 6.21 23.83
N PRO A 64 1.98 6.72 24.59
CA PRO A 64 1.59 8.13 24.55
C PRO A 64 2.74 9.13 24.75
N ALA A 65 3.67 8.82 25.65
CA ALA A 65 4.81 9.71 25.93
C ALA A 65 5.77 9.78 24.72
N GLY A 66 6.04 8.63 24.08
CA GLY A 66 6.86 8.56 22.88
C GLY A 66 6.23 9.28 21.68
N VAL A 67 4.90 9.15 21.50
CA VAL A 67 4.18 9.90 20.45
C VAL A 67 4.29 11.41 20.68
N VAL A 68 4.07 11.88 21.90
CA VAL A 68 4.14 13.31 22.24
C VAL A 68 5.57 13.85 22.10
N SER A 69 6.57 13.09 22.55
CA SER A 69 7.99 13.48 22.38
C SER A 69 8.35 13.63 20.90
N THR A 70 8.00 12.64 20.09
CA THR A 70 8.23 12.70 18.64
C THR A 70 7.51 13.89 18.00
N ALA A 71 6.27 14.16 18.38
CA ALA A 71 5.51 15.30 17.84
C ALA A 71 6.19 16.64 18.19
N ARG A 72 6.76 16.77 19.41
CA ARG A 72 7.53 17.96 19.82
C ARG A 72 8.78 18.14 18.95
N ASP A 73 9.55 17.07 18.75
CA ASP A 73 10.76 17.10 17.92
C ASP A 73 10.46 17.57 16.50
N PHE A 74 9.36 17.06 15.90
CA PHE A 74 8.91 17.53 14.58
C PHE A 74 8.45 18.99 14.62
N MET A 75 7.69 19.42 15.62
CA MET A 75 7.25 20.81 15.75
C MET A 75 8.43 21.76 15.86
N GLU A 76 9.44 21.44 16.67
CA GLU A 76 10.68 22.22 16.78
C GLU A 76 11.43 22.28 15.44
N ASN A 77 11.59 21.14 14.76
CA ASN A 77 12.28 21.06 13.47
C ASN A 77 11.57 21.85 12.35
N PHE A 78 10.24 21.97 12.42
CA PHE A 78 9.44 22.75 11.47
C PHE A 78 9.20 24.19 11.94
N GLY A 79 9.88 24.64 12.99
CA GLY A 79 9.85 26.04 13.46
C GLY A 79 8.53 26.44 14.14
N VAL A 80 7.78 25.47 14.66
CA VAL A 80 6.55 25.74 15.42
C VAL A 80 6.94 26.30 16.78
N SER A 81 6.49 27.53 17.07
CA SER A 81 6.73 28.17 18.35
C SER A 81 5.88 27.58 19.50
N ALA A 82 6.35 27.78 20.72
CA ALA A 82 5.62 27.39 21.95
C ALA A 82 4.19 27.93 21.98
N PRO A 83 3.24 27.26 22.66
CA PRO A 83 3.48 26.12 23.55
C PRO A 83 3.58 24.77 22.82
N LEU A 84 4.51 23.91 23.28
CA LEU A 84 4.66 22.54 22.81
C LEU A 84 3.76 21.59 23.63
N PRO A 85 3.25 20.51 23.03
CA PRO A 85 2.37 19.54 23.71
C PRO A 85 3.13 18.75 24.79
N HIS A 86 2.42 18.35 25.86
CA HIS A 86 2.94 17.54 26.95
C HIS A 86 2.18 16.23 27.16
N ASP A 87 1.01 16.10 26.53
CA ASP A 87 0.19 14.89 26.50
C ASP A 87 -0.61 14.80 25.18
N LEU A 88 -1.37 13.73 24.99
CA LEU A 88 -2.17 13.52 23.78
C LEU A 88 -3.26 14.60 23.60
N ARG A 89 -3.85 15.09 24.69
CA ARG A 89 -4.88 16.12 24.66
C ARG A 89 -4.29 17.45 24.18
N SER A 90 -3.20 17.89 24.80
CA SER A 90 -2.51 19.12 24.40
C SER A 90 -1.94 19.04 22.99
N LEU A 91 -1.58 17.82 22.51
CA LEU A 91 -1.20 17.59 21.14
C LEU A 91 -2.37 17.84 20.17
N ALA A 92 -3.55 17.30 20.45
CA ALA A 92 -4.75 17.55 19.64
C ALA A 92 -5.12 19.05 19.62
N VAL A 93 -5.12 19.71 20.78
CA VAL A 93 -5.39 21.14 20.90
C VAL A 93 -4.37 21.96 20.10
N ARG A 94 -3.08 21.63 20.19
CA ARG A 94 -2.03 22.35 19.45
C ARG A 94 -2.18 22.21 17.95
N ILE A 95 -2.51 21.01 17.46
CA ILE A 95 -2.84 20.78 16.04
C ILE A 95 -4.00 21.69 15.61
N GLY A 96 -5.06 21.78 16.40
CA GLY A 96 -6.19 22.67 16.12
C GLY A 96 -5.81 24.14 16.02
N GLN A 97 -5.00 24.64 16.96
CA GLN A 97 -4.48 26.01 16.93
C GLN A 97 -3.68 26.29 15.65
N LEU A 98 -2.75 25.37 15.29
CA LEU A 98 -1.98 25.47 14.06
C LEU A 98 -2.88 25.52 12.82
N CYS A 99 -3.87 24.67 12.74
CA CYS A 99 -4.82 24.68 11.63
C CYS A 99 -5.64 25.99 11.58
N THR A 100 -6.02 26.56 12.74
CA THR A 100 -6.66 27.89 12.79
C THR A 100 -5.71 28.99 12.30
N GLU A 101 -4.43 28.90 12.63
CA GLU A 101 -3.35 29.80 12.16
C GLU A 101 -3.01 29.62 10.67
N GLY A 102 -3.65 28.69 9.97
CA GLY A 102 -3.47 28.41 8.55
C GLY A 102 -2.38 27.39 8.23
N TRP A 103 -1.91 26.63 9.23
CA TRP A 103 -0.98 25.52 8.98
C TRP A 103 -1.67 24.33 8.34
N ILE A 104 -0.92 23.63 7.49
CA ILE A 104 -1.28 22.29 7.02
C ILE A 104 -0.50 21.28 7.85
N VAL A 105 -1.21 20.48 8.64
CA VAL A 105 -0.63 19.45 9.50
C VAL A 105 -0.85 18.08 8.88
N ALA A 106 0.21 17.35 8.59
CA ALA A 106 0.17 15.98 8.08
C ALA A 106 0.61 15.00 9.17
N LEU A 107 -0.28 14.07 9.53
CA LEU A 107 0.00 12.97 10.47
C LEU A 107 0.15 11.67 9.68
N ASP A 108 1.37 11.19 9.53
CA ASP A 108 1.65 9.92 8.86
C ASP A 108 1.64 8.75 9.86
N GLU A 109 1.35 7.54 9.36
CA GLU A 109 1.14 6.33 10.17
C GLU A 109 0.01 6.50 11.21
N PHE A 110 -1.05 7.23 10.84
CA PHE A 110 -2.20 7.56 11.70
C PHE A 110 -2.91 6.32 12.27
N GLN A 111 -2.82 5.16 11.61
CA GLN A 111 -3.39 3.91 12.10
C GLN A 111 -2.89 3.50 13.50
N TYR A 112 -1.73 3.97 13.96
CA TYR A 112 -1.27 3.67 15.32
C TYR A 112 -2.19 4.19 16.41
N PHE A 113 -3.02 5.19 16.12
CA PHE A 113 -4.06 5.64 17.04
C PHE A 113 -5.22 4.65 17.24
N SER A 114 -5.28 3.55 16.51
CA SER A 114 -6.19 2.42 16.79
C SER A 114 -5.81 1.65 18.06
N ARG A 115 -4.57 1.79 18.54
CA ARG A 115 -4.10 1.14 19.76
C ARG A 115 -4.80 1.71 20.98
N LYS A 116 -5.18 0.82 21.93
CA LYS A 116 -5.91 1.19 23.13
C LYS A 116 -5.31 2.36 23.89
N ALA A 117 -3.97 2.41 24.04
CA ALA A 117 -3.28 3.47 24.78
C ALA A 117 -3.29 4.83 24.06
N LEU A 118 -3.38 4.83 22.71
CA LEU A 118 -3.36 6.03 21.88
C LEU A 118 -4.77 6.47 21.43
N TYR A 119 -5.74 5.56 21.49
CA TYR A 119 -7.12 5.81 21.04
C TYR A 119 -7.79 7.06 21.65
N PRO A 120 -7.54 7.43 22.92
CA PRO A 120 -8.08 8.68 23.49
C PRO A 120 -7.75 9.93 22.68
N PHE A 121 -6.62 9.95 21.94
CA PHE A 121 -6.30 11.05 21.04
C PHE A 121 -7.38 11.31 19.98
N THR A 122 -8.04 10.27 19.48
CA THR A 122 -9.08 10.42 18.44
C THR A 122 -10.31 11.15 18.97
N SER A 123 -10.66 10.97 20.24
CA SER A 123 -11.76 11.69 20.89
C SER A 123 -11.42 13.17 21.14
N GLU A 124 -10.17 13.46 21.55
CA GLU A 124 -9.72 14.84 21.68
C GLU A 124 -9.66 15.53 20.31
N LEU A 125 -9.14 14.83 19.28
CA LEU A 125 -9.08 15.32 17.92
C LEU A 125 -10.48 15.55 17.32
N GLN A 126 -11.46 14.72 17.67
CA GLN A 126 -12.86 14.93 17.28
C GLN A 126 -13.36 16.33 17.68
N SER A 127 -13.17 16.70 18.95
CA SER A 127 -13.61 18.01 19.46
C SER A 127 -12.93 19.15 18.71
N VAL A 128 -11.65 19.00 18.40
CA VAL A 128 -10.87 19.98 17.63
C VAL A 128 -11.38 20.10 16.19
N VAL A 129 -11.62 18.98 15.52
CA VAL A 129 -12.14 18.96 14.14
C VAL A 129 -13.53 19.59 14.06
N ASP A 130 -14.42 19.28 15.01
CA ASP A 130 -15.76 19.83 15.06
C ASP A 130 -15.72 21.37 15.27
N GLN A 131 -14.80 21.86 16.12
CA GLN A 131 -14.57 23.30 16.32
C GLN A 131 -14.03 23.97 15.05
N LEU A 132 -13.05 23.37 14.37
CA LEU A 132 -12.48 23.93 13.14
C LEU A 132 -13.50 23.97 12.01
N ALA A 133 -14.36 22.95 11.89
CA ALA A 133 -15.44 22.91 10.91
C ALA A 133 -16.48 24.00 11.15
N ALA A 134 -16.67 24.42 12.40
CA ALA A 134 -17.58 25.49 12.79
C ALA A 134 -16.94 26.91 12.73
N THR A 135 -15.62 27.00 12.44
CA THR A 135 -14.88 28.28 12.43
C THR A 135 -14.64 28.75 10.99
N PRO A 136 -15.39 29.80 10.52
CA PRO A 136 -15.27 30.26 9.13
C PRO A 136 -13.89 30.83 8.76
N GLU A 137 -13.11 31.26 9.74
CA GLU A 137 -11.78 31.85 9.58
C GLU A 137 -10.68 30.79 9.48
N ALA A 138 -10.98 29.53 9.81
CA ALA A 138 -9.99 28.44 9.73
C ALA A 138 -9.57 28.21 8.26
N ARG A 139 -8.28 28.38 7.98
CA ARG A 139 -7.70 28.31 6.62
C ARG A 139 -6.72 27.16 6.45
N GLY A 140 -6.30 26.52 7.52
CA GLY A 140 -5.40 25.39 7.51
C GLY A 140 -6.07 24.07 7.17
N GLY A 141 -5.34 22.98 7.32
CA GLY A 141 -5.86 21.65 7.05
C GLY A 141 -5.17 20.56 7.85
N LEU A 142 -5.88 19.48 8.03
CA LEU A 142 -5.37 18.24 8.60
C LEU A 142 -5.35 17.16 7.52
N ILE A 143 -4.20 16.53 7.34
CA ILE A 143 -4.01 15.38 6.46
C ILE A 143 -3.62 14.19 7.32
N VAL A 144 -4.36 13.09 7.23
CA VAL A 144 -4.00 11.83 7.92
C VAL A 144 -3.67 10.76 6.88
N LEU A 145 -2.50 10.12 7.06
CA LEU A 145 -2.02 9.07 6.18
C LEU A 145 -1.94 7.74 6.95
N GLY A 146 -2.38 6.67 6.31
CA GLY A 146 -2.28 5.34 6.92
C GLY A 146 -2.13 4.24 5.87
N SER A 147 -1.43 3.17 6.27
CA SER A 147 -1.11 2.04 5.39
C SER A 147 -1.96 0.79 5.63
N LEU A 148 -2.61 0.69 6.77
CA LEU A 148 -3.47 -0.43 7.13
C LEU A 148 -4.93 -0.05 6.93
N HIS A 149 -5.54 -0.57 5.87
CA HIS A 149 -6.91 -0.22 5.48
C HIS A 149 -7.92 -0.49 6.60
N THR A 150 -7.86 -1.66 7.23
CA THR A 150 -8.77 -2.06 8.33
C THR A 150 -8.68 -1.14 9.54
N GLU A 151 -7.48 -0.69 9.92
CA GLU A 151 -7.27 0.20 11.08
C GLU A 151 -7.69 1.63 10.76
N MET A 152 -7.41 2.12 9.55
CA MET A 152 -7.89 3.42 9.08
C MET A 152 -9.41 3.47 8.98
N GLN A 153 -10.04 2.41 8.47
CA GLN A 153 -11.50 2.27 8.48
C GLN A 153 -12.07 2.30 9.91
N ALA A 154 -11.46 1.55 10.83
CA ALA A 154 -11.89 1.53 12.23
C ALA A 154 -11.79 2.90 12.91
N LEU A 155 -10.86 3.77 12.50
CA LEU A 155 -10.68 5.12 13.06
C LEU A 155 -11.58 6.17 12.43
N LEU A 156 -11.88 6.06 11.12
CA LEU A 156 -12.47 7.14 10.32
C LEU A 156 -13.83 6.79 9.69
N GLU A 157 -14.10 5.49 9.47
CA GLU A 157 -15.27 5.03 8.72
C GLU A 157 -16.22 4.17 9.56
N ASP A 158 -15.80 3.67 10.73
CA ASP A 158 -16.69 2.97 11.66
C ASP A 158 -17.65 3.95 12.32
N ARG A 159 -18.94 3.60 12.37
CA ARG A 159 -19.99 4.46 12.95
C ARG A 159 -19.78 4.78 14.42
N SER A 160 -19.09 3.94 15.15
CA SER A 160 -18.76 4.14 16.57
C SER A 160 -17.49 4.96 16.79
N ALA A 161 -16.68 5.20 15.72
CA ALA A 161 -15.44 5.93 15.85
C ALA A 161 -15.65 7.43 16.06
N PRO A 162 -14.84 8.09 16.91
CA PRO A 162 -14.95 9.52 17.17
C PRO A 162 -14.85 10.38 15.90
N LEU A 163 -14.05 9.96 14.93
CA LEU A 163 -13.80 10.71 13.69
C LEU A 163 -14.74 10.33 12.52
N TYR A 164 -15.76 9.50 12.78
CA TYR A 164 -16.70 9.08 11.75
C TYR A 164 -17.36 10.27 11.04
N GLN A 165 -17.38 10.24 9.70
CA GLN A 165 -17.95 11.29 8.82
C GLN A 165 -17.38 12.70 9.00
N ARG A 166 -16.16 12.85 9.53
CA ARG A 166 -15.51 14.15 9.70
C ARG A 166 -14.49 14.50 8.62
N THR A 167 -14.09 13.52 7.82
CA THR A 167 -13.23 13.77 6.67
C THR A 167 -13.98 14.55 5.59
N THR A 168 -13.38 15.61 5.08
CA THR A 168 -13.94 16.44 3.99
C THR A 168 -13.55 15.92 2.62
N ALA A 169 -12.48 15.13 2.54
CA ALA A 169 -12.02 14.48 1.33
C ALA A 169 -11.26 13.19 1.66
N THR A 170 -11.27 12.24 0.73
CA THR A 170 -10.53 10.96 0.84
C THR A 170 -9.85 10.66 -0.48
N ILE A 171 -8.55 10.36 -0.43
CA ILE A 171 -7.75 9.91 -1.56
C ILE A 171 -7.25 8.50 -1.26
N ASN A 172 -7.66 7.54 -2.09
CA ASN A 172 -7.19 6.16 -2.01
C ASN A 172 -6.10 5.92 -3.06
N LEU A 173 -4.83 5.78 -2.63
CA LEU A 173 -3.73 5.48 -3.52
C LEU A 173 -3.72 4.00 -3.89
N GLY A 174 -3.99 3.73 -5.17
CA GLY A 174 -3.78 2.43 -5.80
C GLY A 174 -2.35 2.28 -6.35
N HIS A 175 -2.11 1.22 -7.11
CA HIS A 175 -0.87 1.02 -7.85
C HIS A 175 -0.67 2.13 -8.92
N LEU A 176 0.57 2.38 -9.31
CA LEU A 176 0.84 3.16 -10.53
C LEU A 176 0.21 2.43 -11.71
N ASP A 177 -0.40 3.18 -12.60
CA ASP A 177 -0.90 2.64 -13.87
C ASP A 177 0.25 2.38 -14.86
N ILE A 178 -0.04 1.67 -15.94
CA ILE A 178 0.94 1.33 -16.97
C ILE A 178 1.56 2.58 -17.59
N ALA A 179 0.79 3.65 -17.79
CA ALA A 179 1.30 4.89 -18.35
C ALA A 179 2.35 5.55 -17.43
N SER A 180 2.09 5.56 -16.13
CA SER A 180 3.04 6.04 -15.12
C SER A 180 4.30 5.19 -15.03
N LEU A 181 4.18 3.86 -15.23
CA LEU A 181 5.34 2.97 -15.28
C LEU A 181 6.17 3.17 -16.53
N LEU A 182 5.55 3.38 -17.68
CA LEU A 182 6.25 3.72 -18.92
C LEU A 182 7.01 5.04 -18.75
N GLU A 183 6.37 6.10 -18.20
CA GLU A 183 7.03 7.37 -17.87
C GLU A 183 8.28 7.18 -17.01
N LEU A 184 8.23 6.27 -16.04
CA LEU A 184 9.36 5.92 -15.17
C LEU A 184 10.45 5.16 -15.95
N LEU A 185 10.07 4.16 -16.74
CA LEU A 185 11.01 3.32 -17.48
C LEU A 185 11.70 4.10 -18.59
N GLU A 186 11.00 4.99 -19.32
CA GLU A 186 11.58 5.87 -20.35
C GLU A 186 12.80 6.67 -19.84
N VAL A 187 12.84 6.96 -18.54
CA VAL A 187 13.94 7.72 -17.93
C VAL A 187 15.06 6.80 -17.43
N HIS A 188 14.75 5.58 -16.99
CA HIS A 188 15.66 4.77 -16.18
C HIS A 188 15.99 3.38 -16.72
N ALA A 189 15.25 2.88 -17.72
CA ALA A 189 15.41 1.51 -18.20
C ALA A 189 14.86 1.33 -19.61
N ASP A 190 15.00 0.13 -20.17
CA ASP A 190 14.35 -0.29 -21.41
C ASP A 190 12.82 -0.36 -21.24
N THR A 191 12.10 0.12 -22.27
CA THR A 191 10.63 0.16 -22.32
C THR A 191 10.04 -0.97 -23.15
N SER A 192 10.81 -2.01 -23.47
CA SER A 192 10.28 -3.15 -24.21
C SER A 192 9.08 -3.79 -23.52
N PRO A 193 8.10 -4.32 -24.27
CA PRO A 193 6.95 -5.00 -23.71
C PRO A 193 7.34 -6.14 -22.75
N GLU A 194 8.42 -6.86 -23.06
CA GLU A 194 8.95 -7.96 -22.26
C GLU A 194 9.44 -7.45 -20.89
N ARG A 195 10.18 -6.35 -20.87
CA ARG A 195 10.65 -5.70 -19.63
C ARG A 195 9.47 -5.23 -18.80
N LEU A 196 8.55 -4.49 -19.41
CA LEU A 196 7.36 -3.98 -18.73
C LEU A 196 6.54 -5.12 -18.12
N LEU A 197 6.32 -6.20 -18.88
CA LEU A 197 5.55 -7.36 -18.43
C LEU A 197 6.22 -8.08 -17.26
N PHE A 198 7.53 -8.29 -17.33
CA PHE A 198 8.31 -8.89 -16.26
C PHE A 198 8.21 -8.08 -14.96
N LEU A 199 8.48 -6.77 -15.04
CA LEU A 199 8.43 -5.88 -13.88
C LEU A 199 7.01 -5.75 -13.32
N TRP A 200 6.00 -5.69 -14.19
CA TRP A 200 4.60 -5.65 -13.79
C TRP A 200 4.17 -6.93 -13.05
N ASN A 201 4.52 -8.09 -13.58
CA ASN A 201 4.20 -9.36 -12.94
C ASN A 201 4.91 -9.54 -11.61
N LEU A 202 6.11 -8.97 -11.48
CA LEU A 202 6.91 -9.07 -10.25
C LEU A 202 6.51 -8.03 -9.20
N PHE A 203 6.27 -6.78 -9.60
CA PHE A 203 6.12 -5.63 -8.70
C PHE A 203 4.78 -4.90 -8.83
N GLU A 204 3.99 -5.23 -9.88
CA GLU A 204 2.79 -4.48 -10.25
C GLU A 204 3.12 -2.98 -10.38
N GLY A 205 2.32 -2.08 -9.78
CA GLY A 205 2.57 -0.65 -9.78
C GLY A 205 3.04 -0.11 -8.43
N VAL A 206 3.86 -0.85 -7.66
CA VAL A 206 4.38 -0.38 -6.35
C VAL A 206 5.64 0.45 -6.55
N PRO A 207 5.60 1.80 -6.43
CA PRO A 207 6.72 2.67 -6.79
C PRO A 207 8.03 2.36 -6.06
N LYS A 208 7.92 1.94 -4.80
CA LYS A 208 9.09 1.64 -3.95
C LYS A 208 9.92 0.50 -4.51
N PHE A 209 9.31 -0.53 -5.11
CA PHE A 209 10.05 -1.66 -5.65
C PHE A 209 10.88 -1.28 -6.87
N TYR A 210 10.34 -0.43 -7.74
CA TYR A 210 11.07 0.14 -8.87
C TYR A 210 12.21 1.04 -8.40
N ARG A 211 11.97 1.86 -7.38
CA ARG A 211 13.01 2.67 -6.77
C ARG A 211 14.12 1.82 -6.15
N ASP A 212 13.78 0.73 -5.46
CA ASP A 212 14.78 -0.20 -4.90
C ASP A 212 15.63 -0.83 -6.00
N CYS A 213 15.02 -1.21 -7.14
CA CYS A 213 15.77 -1.69 -8.31
C CYS A 213 16.70 -0.61 -8.88
N PHE A 214 16.25 0.63 -8.94
CA PHE A 214 17.08 1.76 -9.37
C PHE A 214 18.26 2.00 -8.41
N GLU A 215 18.02 2.05 -7.11
CA GLU A 215 19.04 2.24 -6.08
C GLU A 215 20.08 1.09 -6.05
N GLN A 216 19.66 -0.13 -6.39
CA GLN A 216 20.56 -1.29 -6.56
C GLN A 216 21.25 -1.34 -7.95
N GLY A 217 20.93 -0.42 -8.86
CA GLY A 217 21.47 -0.37 -10.21
C GLY A 217 21.03 -1.52 -11.11
N VAL A 218 19.86 -2.12 -10.83
CA VAL A 218 19.37 -3.32 -11.56
C VAL A 218 18.04 -3.10 -12.29
N LEU A 219 17.51 -1.90 -12.31
CA LEU A 219 16.22 -1.62 -12.96
C LEU A 219 16.26 -1.93 -14.46
N ASP A 220 17.44 -1.75 -15.11
CA ASP A 220 17.69 -2.05 -16.51
C ASP A 220 18.56 -3.31 -16.72
N ALA A 221 18.86 -4.08 -15.67
CA ALA A 221 19.63 -5.31 -15.76
C ALA A 221 18.80 -6.46 -16.35
N ASP A 222 19.46 -7.54 -16.76
CA ASP A 222 18.77 -8.77 -17.13
C ASP A 222 17.99 -9.37 -15.95
N ARG A 223 17.04 -10.26 -16.27
CA ARG A 223 16.12 -10.85 -15.29
C ARG A 223 16.83 -11.55 -14.13
N GLN A 224 17.86 -12.33 -14.43
CA GLN A 224 18.58 -13.11 -13.41
C GLN A 224 19.37 -12.19 -12.48
N THR A 225 20.05 -11.19 -13.00
CA THR A 225 20.76 -10.17 -12.23
C THR A 225 19.80 -9.40 -11.32
N LEU A 226 18.63 -8.99 -11.83
CA LEU A 226 17.61 -8.32 -11.02
C LEU A 226 17.11 -9.23 -9.89
N LEU A 227 16.75 -10.47 -10.21
CA LEU A 227 16.26 -11.43 -9.22
C LEU A 227 17.31 -11.70 -8.14
N GLU A 228 18.56 -11.94 -8.52
CA GLU A 228 19.66 -12.18 -7.59
C GLU A 228 19.82 -11.01 -6.61
N ARG A 229 19.91 -9.78 -7.12
CA ARG A 229 20.11 -8.59 -6.30
C ARG A 229 18.93 -8.27 -5.42
N MET A 230 17.71 -8.41 -5.93
CA MET A 230 16.51 -8.00 -5.20
C MET A 230 16.02 -9.03 -4.17
N PHE A 231 16.33 -10.34 -4.36
CA PHE A 231 15.77 -11.40 -3.52
C PHE A 231 16.78 -12.35 -2.90
N PHE A 232 17.92 -12.60 -3.54
CA PHE A 232 18.81 -13.70 -3.16
C PHE A 232 20.11 -13.26 -2.50
N SER A 233 20.63 -12.07 -2.76
CA SER A 233 21.86 -11.58 -2.12
C SER A 233 21.64 -11.27 -0.63
N SER A 234 22.71 -11.26 0.17
CA SER A 234 22.62 -10.99 1.61
C SER A 234 22.07 -9.60 1.93
N SER A 235 22.28 -8.63 1.04
CA SER A 235 21.80 -7.25 1.13
C SER A 235 20.49 -6.99 0.37
N SER A 236 19.80 -8.05 -0.07
CA SER A 236 18.59 -7.92 -0.89
C SER A 236 17.46 -7.17 -0.17
N PRO A 237 16.94 -6.09 -0.75
CA PRO A 237 15.93 -5.27 -0.08
C PRO A 237 14.56 -5.96 0.03
N LEU A 238 14.28 -6.95 -0.81
CA LEU A 238 12.97 -7.61 -0.88
C LEU A 238 12.96 -9.04 -0.33
N ARG A 239 14.09 -9.56 0.14
CA ARG A 239 14.22 -10.93 0.64
C ARG A 239 13.23 -11.29 1.75
N SER A 240 12.92 -10.35 2.63
CA SER A 240 12.00 -10.55 3.76
C SER A 240 10.71 -9.72 3.62
N GLU A 241 10.50 -9.09 2.47
CA GLU A 241 9.40 -8.15 2.30
C GLU A 241 8.03 -8.79 2.43
N ALA A 242 7.82 -9.93 1.78
CA ALA A 242 6.56 -10.65 1.86
C ALA A 242 6.28 -11.14 3.29
N ASP A 243 7.30 -11.66 3.98
CA ASP A 243 7.19 -12.10 5.37
C ASP A 243 6.87 -10.95 6.32
N ASN A 244 7.50 -9.80 6.12
CA ASN A 244 7.31 -8.65 6.99
C ASN A 244 5.97 -7.95 6.80
N TRP A 245 5.41 -8.03 5.62
CA TRP A 245 4.23 -7.25 5.30
C TRP A 245 2.96 -8.10 5.11
N PHE A 246 3.02 -9.17 4.29
CA PHE A 246 1.82 -9.98 4.02
C PHE A 246 1.62 -11.11 5.04
N LEU A 247 2.68 -11.79 5.40
CA LEU A 247 2.60 -13.06 6.10
C LEU A 247 2.75 -12.92 7.62
N ARG A 248 3.22 -11.77 8.11
CA ARG A 248 3.46 -11.55 9.55
C ARG A 248 2.20 -11.75 10.39
N GLU A 249 1.05 -11.29 9.91
CA GLU A 249 -0.22 -11.33 10.64
C GLU A 249 -1.00 -12.64 10.43
N ILE A 250 -0.67 -13.41 9.38
CA ILE A 250 -1.45 -14.56 8.94
C ILE A 250 -0.68 -15.89 8.95
N ARG A 251 0.49 -15.93 9.62
CA ARG A 251 1.34 -17.14 9.67
C ARG A 251 0.59 -18.39 10.13
N GLY A 252 0.82 -19.47 9.41
CA GLY A 252 0.44 -20.85 9.73
C GLY A 252 -0.90 -21.31 9.15
N ARG A 253 -2.01 -20.64 9.44
CA ARG A 253 -3.34 -21.16 9.09
C ARG A 253 -3.72 -20.93 7.62
N TYR A 254 -3.32 -19.80 7.05
CA TYR A 254 -3.69 -19.38 5.69
C TYR A 254 -2.64 -19.76 4.63
N ASP A 255 -1.45 -20.18 5.06
CA ASP A 255 -0.30 -20.41 4.18
C ASP A 255 -0.61 -21.45 3.09
N LEU A 256 -1.25 -22.57 3.47
CA LEU A 256 -1.67 -23.62 2.54
C LEU A 256 -2.63 -23.08 1.48
N VAL A 257 -3.62 -22.30 1.91
CA VAL A 257 -4.63 -21.72 1.00
C VAL A 257 -3.99 -20.74 0.04
N LEU A 258 -3.17 -19.81 0.57
CA LEU A 258 -2.50 -18.79 -0.25
C LEU A 258 -1.53 -19.39 -1.25
N LYS A 259 -0.71 -20.37 -0.84
CA LYS A 259 0.24 -21.06 -1.74
C LYS A 259 -0.48 -21.82 -2.84
N TYR A 260 -1.59 -22.48 -2.50
CA TYR A 260 -2.38 -23.19 -3.52
C TYR A 260 -2.98 -22.22 -4.54
N VAL A 261 -3.63 -21.14 -4.08
CA VAL A 261 -4.23 -20.13 -4.96
C VAL A 261 -3.18 -19.44 -5.82
N ALA A 262 -1.98 -19.15 -5.26
CA ALA A 262 -0.88 -18.56 -6.02
C ALA A 262 -0.40 -19.47 -7.16
N ARG A 263 -0.27 -20.77 -6.89
CA ARG A 263 0.19 -21.78 -7.86
C ARG A 263 -0.87 -22.22 -8.87
N HIS A 264 -2.15 -22.05 -8.53
CA HIS A 264 -3.31 -22.44 -9.35
C HIS A 264 -4.28 -21.26 -9.51
N PRO A 265 -3.87 -20.18 -10.19
CA PRO A 265 -4.70 -18.99 -10.36
C PRO A 265 -5.99 -19.37 -11.11
N GLY A 266 -7.12 -18.97 -10.59
CA GLY A 266 -8.43 -19.35 -11.12
C GLY A 266 -8.95 -20.70 -10.62
N CYS A 267 -8.36 -21.28 -9.57
CA CYS A 267 -8.89 -22.48 -8.93
C CYS A 267 -10.28 -22.24 -8.34
N THR A 268 -11.05 -23.31 -8.20
CA THR A 268 -12.37 -23.28 -7.55
C THR A 268 -12.25 -23.57 -6.06
N HIS A 269 -13.32 -23.32 -5.32
CA HIS A 269 -13.42 -23.76 -3.92
C HIS A 269 -13.25 -25.29 -3.81
N ALA A 270 -13.82 -26.06 -4.75
CA ALA A 270 -13.73 -27.51 -4.73
C ALA A 270 -12.29 -28.02 -4.94
N ASP A 271 -11.52 -27.39 -5.85
CA ASP A 271 -10.12 -27.75 -6.06
C ASP A 271 -9.29 -27.51 -4.79
N LEU A 272 -9.50 -26.36 -4.14
CA LEU A 272 -8.81 -25.99 -2.90
C LEU A 272 -9.22 -26.90 -1.75
N GLN A 273 -10.51 -27.22 -1.61
CA GLN A 273 -11.03 -28.13 -0.60
C GLN A 273 -10.40 -29.52 -0.75
N SER A 274 -10.41 -30.09 -1.98
CA SER A 274 -9.82 -31.39 -2.27
C SER A 274 -8.31 -31.43 -1.95
N HIS A 275 -7.58 -30.35 -2.27
CA HIS A 275 -6.17 -30.24 -1.92
C HIS A 275 -5.97 -30.18 -0.41
N ALA A 276 -6.74 -29.36 0.30
CA ALA A 276 -6.65 -29.25 1.75
C ALA A 276 -6.98 -30.56 2.44
N ASP A 277 -8.03 -31.26 2.02
CA ASP A 277 -8.41 -32.57 2.57
C ASP A 277 -7.29 -33.62 2.37
N SER A 278 -6.53 -33.53 1.28
CA SER A 278 -5.43 -34.45 1.02
C SER A 278 -4.14 -34.17 1.81
N VAL A 279 -3.85 -32.89 2.12
CA VAL A 279 -2.59 -32.47 2.74
C VAL A 279 -2.73 -32.20 4.23
N ALA A 280 -3.84 -31.61 4.65
CA ALA A 280 -4.13 -31.18 6.02
C ALA A 280 -5.65 -31.23 6.27
N PRO A 281 -6.23 -32.41 6.57
CA PRO A 281 -7.68 -32.60 6.69
C PRO A 281 -8.34 -31.66 7.72
N GLU A 282 -7.61 -31.27 8.77
CA GLU A 282 -8.07 -30.30 9.77
C GLU A 282 -8.30 -28.89 9.19
N ILE A 283 -7.62 -28.54 8.10
CA ILE A 283 -7.80 -27.27 7.39
C ILE A 283 -8.96 -27.37 6.41
N GLY A 284 -9.21 -28.55 5.83
CA GLY A 284 -10.24 -28.78 4.83
C GLY A 284 -11.60 -28.23 5.25
N SER A 285 -12.07 -28.54 6.46
CA SER A 285 -13.34 -28.03 6.99
C SER A 285 -13.39 -26.50 7.19
N GLN A 286 -12.27 -25.81 7.17
CA GLN A 286 -12.15 -24.37 7.43
C GLN A 286 -11.86 -23.54 6.17
N VAL A 287 -11.64 -24.16 5.02
CA VAL A 287 -11.26 -23.50 3.75
C VAL A 287 -12.19 -22.35 3.39
N ALA A 288 -13.51 -22.54 3.53
CA ALA A 288 -14.49 -21.49 3.22
C ALA A 288 -14.32 -20.25 4.11
N GLY A 289 -14.08 -20.46 5.41
CA GLY A 289 -13.84 -19.40 6.38
C GLY A 289 -12.52 -18.67 6.10
N TYR A 290 -11.48 -19.42 5.73
CA TYR A 290 -10.18 -18.84 5.38
C TYR A 290 -10.25 -17.99 4.11
N LEU A 291 -10.91 -18.49 3.04
CA LEU A 291 -11.11 -17.73 1.82
C LEU A 291 -11.87 -16.43 2.09
N LYS A 292 -12.97 -16.50 2.86
CA LYS A 292 -13.74 -15.31 3.24
C LYS A 292 -12.87 -14.30 3.99
N THR A 293 -12.09 -14.75 4.95
CA THR A 293 -11.22 -13.86 5.72
C THR A 293 -10.10 -13.24 4.85
N LEU A 294 -9.51 -14.02 3.93
CA LEU A 294 -8.49 -13.55 2.99
C LEU A 294 -9.06 -12.57 1.95
N GLU A 295 -10.33 -12.74 1.57
CA GLU A 295 -11.03 -11.87 0.61
C GLU A 295 -11.49 -10.56 1.28
N GLU A 296 -12.23 -10.65 2.43
CA GLU A 296 -12.92 -9.52 3.02
C GLU A 296 -12.06 -8.71 4.00
N LYS A 297 -11.20 -9.39 4.79
CA LYS A 297 -10.42 -8.73 5.85
C LYS A 297 -9.01 -8.36 5.39
N TYR A 298 -8.32 -9.30 4.74
CA TYR A 298 -6.93 -9.10 4.33
C TYR A 298 -6.78 -8.62 2.88
N GLU A 299 -7.84 -8.70 2.10
CA GLU A 299 -7.87 -8.33 0.67
C GLU A 299 -6.75 -8.96 -0.17
N MET A 300 -6.28 -10.16 0.21
CA MET A 300 -5.18 -10.87 -0.46
C MET A 300 -5.64 -11.77 -1.59
N VAL A 301 -6.88 -12.24 -1.51
CA VAL A 301 -7.51 -13.12 -2.51
C VAL A 301 -8.68 -12.39 -3.14
N GLU A 302 -8.84 -12.56 -4.43
CA GLU A 302 -9.97 -12.07 -5.19
C GLU A 302 -10.79 -13.24 -5.73
N LYS A 303 -12.11 -13.17 -5.55
CA LYS A 303 -13.06 -14.10 -6.15
C LYS A 303 -13.66 -13.48 -7.40
N ARG A 304 -13.49 -14.12 -8.54
CA ARG A 304 -14.08 -13.72 -9.82
C ARG A 304 -15.13 -14.70 -10.26
N LEU A 305 -16.21 -14.22 -10.83
CA LEU A 305 -17.22 -15.06 -11.48
C LEU A 305 -16.94 -15.09 -12.99
N PRO A 306 -17.18 -16.22 -13.68
CA PRO A 306 -17.14 -16.25 -15.12
C PRO A 306 -18.07 -15.19 -15.72
N MET A 307 -17.67 -14.62 -16.86
CA MET A 307 -18.47 -13.62 -17.56
C MET A 307 -19.85 -14.23 -17.90
N PHE A 308 -20.92 -13.47 -17.64
CA PHE A 308 -22.33 -13.91 -17.81
C PHE A 308 -22.81 -15.02 -16.86
N ALA A 309 -22.00 -15.47 -15.89
CA ALA A 309 -22.48 -16.42 -14.88
C ALA A 309 -23.46 -15.72 -13.92
N LYS A 310 -24.55 -16.43 -13.58
CA LYS A 310 -25.38 -16.02 -12.45
C LYS A 310 -24.53 -16.05 -11.16
N PRO A 311 -24.81 -15.21 -10.17
CA PRO A 311 -24.04 -15.15 -8.93
C PRO A 311 -24.24 -16.42 -8.08
N MET A 312 -23.68 -17.54 -8.54
CA MET A 312 -23.66 -18.80 -7.83
C MET A 312 -22.27 -19.01 -7.21
N ALA A 313 -22.23 -19.29 -5.91
CA ALA A 313 -20.99 -19.47 -5.15
C ALA A 313 -20.04 -20.53 -5.75
N ARG A 314 -20.59 -21.57 -6.37
CA ARG A 314 -19.82 -22.70 -6.94
C ARG A 314 -18.98 -22.37 -8.17
N LEU A 315 -19.26 -21.24 -8.86
CA LEU A 315 -18.56 -20.83 -10.08
C LEU A 315 -17.42 -19.82 -9.79
N GLY A 316 -17.22 -19.47 -8.53
CA GLY A 316 -16.15 -18.53 -8.13
C GLY A 316 -14.77 -19.08 -8.44
N ARG A 317 -13.93 -18.23 -9.06
CA ARG A 317 -12.52 -18.48 -9.36
C ARG A 317 -11.68 -17.60 -8.45
N TYR A 318 -10.73 -18.20 -7.76
CA TYR A 318 -9.87 -17.50 -6.81
C TYR A 318 -8.51 -17.21 -7.40
N THR A 319 -8.02 -15.99 -7.17
CA THR A 319 -6.68 -15.55 -7.56
C THR A 319 -6.06 -14.71 -6.43
N ILE A 320 -4.73 -14.68 -6.35
CA ILE A 320 -4.05 -13.73 -5.49
C ILE A 320 -4.21 -12.33 -6.11
N ARG A 321 -4.61 -11.35 -5.31
CA ARG A 321 -4.90 -9.99 -5.76
C ARG A 321 -3.66 -9.21 -6.12
N ASP A 322 -2.56 -9.44 -5.41
CA ASP A 322 -1.29 -8.72 -5.53
C ASP A 322 -0.26 -9.54 -6.30
N ASN A 323 0.30 -8.95 -7.36
CA ASN A 323 1.28 -9.64 -8.20
C ASN A 323 2.58 -9.97 -7.47
N PHE A 324 3.06 -9.08 -6.58
CA PHE A 324 4.27 -9.35 -5.79
C PHE A 324 4.05 -10.56 -4.86
N LEU A 325 2.91 -10.58 -4.13
CA LEU A 325 2.57 -11.71 -3.26
C LEU A 325 2.42 -13.01 -4.06
N ARG A 326 1.77 -12.95 -5.23
CA ARG A 326 1.64 -14.11 -6.11
C ARG A 326 3.01 -14.63 -6.54
N SER A 327 3.87 -13.77 -7.07
CA SER A 327 5.23 -14.13 -7.52
C SER A 327 6.08 -14.65 -6.37
N TRP A 328 5.94 -14.08 -5.18
CA TRP A 328 6.61 -14.58 -3.98
C TRP A 328 6.17 -16.00 -3.63
N LEU A 329 4.88 -16.24 -3.45
CA LEU A 329 4.34 -17.52 -3.02
C LEU A 329 4.54 -18.64 -4.04
N ASP A 330 4.48 -18.31 -5.32
CA ASP A 330 4.62 -19.28 -6.41
C ASP A 330 6.07 -19.57 -6.78
N ALA A 331 6.89 -18.53 -6.97
CA ALA A 331 8.21 -18.66 -7.58
C ALA A 331 9.39 -18.38 -6.64
N LEU A 332 9.27 -17.45 -5.69
CA LEU A 332 10.40 -16.89 -4.96
C LEU A 332 10.61 -17.50 -3.56
N ALA A 333 9.55 -17.77 -2.83
CA ALA A 333 9.63 -18.18 -1.42
C ALA A 333 10.45 -19.46 -1.22
N THR A 334 10.23 -20.49 -2.04
CA THR A 334 10.94 -21.78 -1.92
C THR A 334 12.43 -21.65 -2.26
N PRO A 335 12.84 -21.06 -3.41
CA PRO A 335 14.26 -20.86 -3.69
C PRO A 335 14.96 -19.95 -2.68
N THR A 336 14.30 -18.89 -2.21
CA THR A 336 14.86 -17.97 -1.20
C THR A 336 15.13 -18.68 0.13
N ALA A 337 14.25 -19.57 0.57
CA ALA A 337 14.46 -20.39 1.76
C ALA A 337 15.63 -21.40 1.62
N ALA A 338 16.01 -21.75 0.39
CA ALA A 338 17.06 -22.71 0.09
C ALA A 338 18.46 -22.10 -0.11
N ILE A 339 18.66 -20.80 0.08
CA ILE A 339 19.92 -20.07 -0.20
C ILE A 339 21.12 -20.67 0.51
N ASN A 340 20.96 -21.16 1.73
CA ASN A 340 22.06 -21.76 2.49
C ASN A 340 22.34 -23.22 2.15
N PHE A 341 21.55 -23.84 1.28
CA PHE A 341 21.58 -25.28 1.00
C PHE A 341 21.85 -25.63 -0.46
N ARG A 342 21.73 -24.66 -1.37
CA ARG A 342 21.86 -24.88 -2.82
C ARG A 342 22.65 -23.75 -3.49
N PRO A 343 23.33 -24.01 -4.62
CA PRO A 343 24.05 -22.98 -5.38
C PRO A 343 23.14 -21.84 -5.82
N LEU A 344 23.57 -20.61 -5.58
CA LEU A 344 22.80 -19.41 -5.88
C LEU A 344 22.34 -19.32 -7.35
N PRO A 345 23.18 -19.56 -8.37
CA PRO A 345 22.73 -19.49 -9.77
C PRO A 345 21.58 -20.45 -10.08
N ALA A 346 21.61 -21.66 -9.52
CA ALA A 346 20.54 -22.65 -9.73
C ALA A 346 19.21 -22.23 -9.08
N LEU A 347 19.26 -21.51 -7.94
CA LEU A 347 18.08 -20.98 -7.28
C LEU A 347 17.47 -19.81 -8.05
N VAL A 348 18.31 -18.93 -8.57
CA VAL A 348 17.89 -17.80 -9.41
C VAL A 348 17.25 -18.30 -10.70
N GLU A 349 17.88 -19.26 -11.38
CA GLU A 349 17.36 -19.89 -12.59
C GLU A 349 16.00 -20.58 -12.33
N GLN A 350 15.89 -21.35 -11.24
CA GLN A 350 14.63 -21.98 -10.84
C GLN A 350 13.51 -20.95 -10.63
N ALA A 351 13.81 -19.83 -9.97
CA ALA A 351 12.85 -18.76 -9.74
C ALA A 351 12.44 -18.10 -11.06
N ASP A 352 13.38 -17.78 -11.94
CA ASP A 352 13.11 -17.14 -13.23
C ASP A 352 12.26 -18.04 -14.15
N GLN A 353 12.61 -19.32 -14.27
CA GLN A 353 11.82 -20.29 -15.04
C GLN A 353 10.37 -20.37 -14.53
N ARG A 354 10.18 -20.34 -13.21
CA ARG A 354 8.85 -20.38 -12.62
C ARG A 354 8.07 -19.08 -12.91
N LEU A 355 8.71 -17.92 -12.80
CA LEU A 355 8.11 -16.63 -13.14
C LEU A 355 7.68 -16.58 -14.60
N MET A 356 8.49 -17.08 -15.54
CA MET A 356 8.13 -17.16 -16.97
C MET A 356 6.85 -17.97 -17.21
N THR A 357 6.63 -19.06 -16.45
CA THR A 357 5.39 -19.85 -16.58
C THR A 357 4.15 -19.08 -16.06
N VAL A 358 4.33 -18.19 -15.07
CA VAL A 358 3.27 -17.38 -14.49
C VAL A 358 2.97 -16.15 -15.35
N GLU A 359 3.96 -15.61 -16.05
CA GLU A 359 3.81 -14.48 -16.97
C GLU A 359 2.82 -14.78 -18.10
N GLY A 360 2.65 -16.06 -18.47
CA GLY A 360 1.62 -16.54 -19.38
C GLY A 360 1.61 -15.86 -20.77
N PRO A 361 0.78 -16.30 -21.69
CA PRO A 361 0.55 -15.55 -22.92
C PRO A 361 -0.08 -14.19 -22.57
N TRP A 362 0.34 -13.15 -23.28
CA TRP A 362 -0.12 -11.76 -23.19
C TRP A 362 -1.62 -11.67 -22.85
N PRO A 363 -2.05 -10.82 -21.90
CA PRO A 363 -3.45 -10.72 -21.46
C PRO A 363 -4.46 -10.43 -22.59
N GLY A 364 -4.04 -9.93 -23.72
CA GLY A 364 -4.85 -9.75 -24.92
C GLY A 364 -5.21 -11.04 -25.66
N ALA A 365 -4.47 -12.13 -25.46
CA ALA A 365 -4.73 -13.42 -26.13
C ALA A 365 -5.71 -14.33 -25.38
N ALA A 366 -6.00 -14.07 -24.11
CA ALA A 366 -6.81 -14.92 -23.25
C ALA A 366 -7.95 -14.22 -22.49
N GLY A 367 -8.43 -13.04 -22.94
CA GLY A 367 -9.57 -12.36 -22.32
C GLY A 367 -9.40 -11.99 -20.85
N GLY A 368 -8.17 -11.81 -20.38
CA GLY A 368 -7.85 -11.44 -19.00
C GLY A 368 -8.06 -9.94 -18.70
N PRO A 369 -8.31 -9.56 -17.44
CA PRO A 369 -8.82 -8.22 -17.07
C PRO A 369 -7.77 -7.12 -16.98
N ALA A 370 -6.64 -7.22 -17.65
CA ALA A 370 -5.47 -6.38 -17.40
C ALA A 370 -5.57 -4.92 -17.90
N LEU A 371 -6.59 -4.51 -18.63
CA LEU A 371 -6.65 -3.17 -19.23
C LEU A 371 -8.04 -2.51 -19.14
N ARG A 372 -8.76 -2.64 -18.03
CA ARG A 372 -9.94 -1.82 -17.79
C ARG A 372 -9.53 -0.49 -17.15
N GLY A 373 -9.01 0.42 -17.95
CA GLY A 373 -8.64 1.77 -17.52
C GLY A 373 -8.18 2.69 -18.64
N ALA A 374 -7.79 2.14 -19.77
CA ALA A 374 -7.41 2.93 -20.93
C ALA A 374 -8.48 2.82 -22.02
N GLN A 375 -9.60 3.53 -21.87
CA GLN A 375 -10.35 3.96 -23.05
C GLN A 375 -9.59 5.16 -23.66
N PRO A 376 -9.22 5.11 -24.95
CA PRO A 376 -8.74 6.29 -25.63
C PRO A 376 -9.85 7.35 -25.64
N PRO A 377 -9.52 8.63 -25.57
CA PRO A 377 -10.51 9.69 -25.70
C PRO A 377 -11.22 9.52 -27.05
N ARG A 378 -12.55 9.40 -27.00
CA ARG A 378 -13.38 9.57 -28.19
C ARG A 378 -13.40 11.07 -28.44
N ASP A 379 -12.64 11.50 -29.41
CA ASP A 379 -12.92 12.71 -30.20
C ASP A 379 -11.84 12.81 -31.27
N TRP A 380 -12.19 12.33 -32.40
CA TRP A 380 -11.84 12.81 -33.71
C TRP A 380 -13.14 12.96 -34.47
#